data_20aad4dc6d1a9bec491c661fcfaaef2b
#
_entry.id   20aad4dc6d1a9bec491c661fcfaaef2b
#
_cell.length_a   1.000
_cell.length_b   1.000
_cell.length_c   1.000
_cell.angle_alpha   90.00
_cell.angle_beta   90.00
_cell.angle_gamma   90.00
#
_symmetry.space_group_name_H-M   'P 1'
#
loop_
_entity.id
_entity.type
_entity.pdbx_description
1 polymer ?
#
loop_
_entity_poly.entity_id
_entity_poly.type
_entity_poly.pdbx_seq_one_letter_code
_entity_poly.pdbx_strand_id
1 'polypeptide(L)'
;LDRAVSEPFETKWLSWIGPWRFTTFFGQMEGTRDDYAHPMFWGMRVSARPLDGLEISLERAAQLCGEGRSCTWDDFWNMFSGNDNAGENVDAEDEPGNQLASWDIRWASPIGEWNYALYNQHTGESIDNKIPRPYRSMDLVGLETWGAGSDGGGSWRAGIEWSNTRCGGTENGQKLWDCAYNNNIFTDGYRYYD
;
A
#
# COMPACT_ATOMS: atom_id res chain seq x y z
N LEU A 1 -9.15 -12.56 -4.57
CA LEU A 1 -8.39 -13.80 -4.42
C LEU A 1 -7.46 -13.66 -3.21
N ASP A 2 -7.46 -14.63 -2.35
CA ASP A 2 -6.56 -14.73 -1.21
C ASP A 2 -5.97 -16.15 -1.16
N ARG A 3 -4.66 -16.24 -1.04
CA ARG A 3 -3.94 -17.50 -0.87
C ARG A 3 -2.87 -17.35 0.18
N ALA A 4 -2.95 -18.15 1.22
CA ALA A 4 -1.94 -18.26 2.27
C ALA A 4 -1.27 -19.64 2.21
N VAL A 5 0.04 -19.68 2.35
CA VAL A 5 0.82 -20.89 2.40
C VAL A 5 1.65 -20.85 3.68
N SER A 6 1.37 -21.76 4.59
CA SER A 6 2.01 -21.84 5.91
C SER A 6 3.41 -22.49 5.89
N GLU A 7 3.72 -23.19 4.81
CA GLU A 7 5.00 -23.86 4.66
C GLU A 7 5.90 -23.13 3.65
N PRO A 8 7.22 -23.12 3.86
CA PRO A 8 8.16 -22.58 2.89
C PRO A 8 8.06 -23.30 1.55
N PHE A 9 8.52 -22.64 0.50
CA PHE A 9 8.67 -23.30 -0.80
C PHE A 9 9.62 -24.49 -0.68
N GLU A 10 9.28 -25.61 -1.31
CA GLU A 10 10.16 -26.80 -1.38
C GLU A 10 11.43 -26.53 -2.18
N THR A 11 11.38 -25.53 -3.07
CA THR A 11 12.50 -25.12 -3.89
C THR A 11 13.56 -24.41 -3.06
N LYS A 12 14.76 -24.97 -2.93
CA LYS A 12 15.83 -24.50 -2.05
C LYS A 12 16.14 -23.00 -2.15
N TRP A 13 16.09 -22.43 -3.34
CA TRP A 13 16.39 -21.02 -3.54
C TRP A 13 15.23 -20.07 -3.17
N LEU A 14 14.03 -20.58 -2.92
CA LEU A 14 12.87 -19.83 -2.46
C LEU A 14 12.50 -20.17 -1.00
N SER A 15 13.05 -21.22 -0.43
CA SER A 15 12.70 -21.65 0.93
C SER A 15 12.98 -20.60 2.01
N TRP A 16 13.90 -19.68 1.75
CA TRP A 16 14.23 -18.58 2.65
C TRP A 16 13.09 -17.55 2.80
N ILE A 17 12.13 -17.52 1.87
CA ILE A 17 10.97 -16.62 1.94
C ILE A 17 10.07 -16.97 3.14
N GLY A 18 10.12 -18.25 3.57
CA GLY A 18 9.27 -18.75 4.64
C GLY A 18 7.79 -18.84 4.23
N PRO A 19 6.88 -18.90 5.20
CA PRO A 19 5.44 -18.78 4.96
C PRO A 19 5.09 -17.48 4.26
N TRP A 20 4.18 -17.55 3.32
CA TRP A 20 3.81 -16.38 2.53
C TRP A 20 2.30 -16.32 2.28
N ARG A 21 1.81 -15.12 1.99
CA ARG A 21 0.43 -14.86 1.62
C ARG A 21 0.36 -13.91 0.45
N PHE A 22 -0.51 -14.22 -0.48
CA PHE A 22 -0.89 -13.33 -1.58
C PHE A 22 -2.37 -13.02 -1.49
N THR A 23 -2.71 -11.75 -1.50
CA THR A 23 -4.09 -11.27 -1.54
C THR A 23 -4.23 -10.28 -2.67
N THR A 24 -5.29 -10.40 -3.45
CA THR A 24 -5.67 -9.40 -4.45
C THR A 24 -7.19 -9.26 -4.47
N PHE A 25 -7.64 -8.06 -4.72
CA PHE A 25 -9.04 -7.75 -4.91
C PHE A 25 -9.21 -6.81 -6.10
N PHE A 26 -10.41 -6.82 -6.63
CA PHE A 26 -10.85 -5.93 -7.68
C PHE A 26 -12.28 -5.51 -7.35
N GLY A 27 -12.58 -4.23 -7.39
CA GLY A 27 -13.87 -3.68 -7.05
C GLY A 27 -14.18 -2.43 -7.85
N GLN A 28 -15.41 -1.98 -7.76
CA GLN A 28 -15.86 -0.71 -8.31
C GLN A 28 -16.16 0.23 -7.16
N MET A 29 -15.67 1.45 -7.25
CA MET A 29 -15.96 2.52 -6.30
C MET A 29 -17.32 3.16 -6.62
N GLU A 30 -17.83 3.94 -5.70
CA GLU A 30 -19.15 4.56 -5.83
C GLU A 30 -19.23 5.63 -6.91
N GLY A 31 -20.45 5.94 -7.32
CA GLY A 31 -20.73 6.90 -8.37
C GLY A 31 -20.85 8.36 -7.91
N THR A 32 -20.91 8.61 -6.61
CA THR A 32 -21.08 9.96 -6.03
C THR A 32 -19.74 10.66 -5.83
N ARG A 33 -18.93 10.70 -6.89
CA ARG A 33 -17.62 11.34 -6.88
C ARG A 33 -17.65 12.59 -7.75
N ASP A 34 -16.86 13.60 -7.34
CA ASP A 34 -16.74 14.85 -8.08
C ASP A 34 -15.75 14.75 -9.26
N ASP A 35 -14.88 13.71 -9.22
CA ASP A 35 -13.91 13.44 -10.29
C ASP A 35 -14.48 12.52 -11.39
N TYR A 36 -14.38 11.22 -11.22
CA TYR A 36 -14.90 10.21 -12.15
C TYR A 36 -15.81 9.24 -11.40
N ALA A 37 -17.06 9.12 -11.87
CA ALA A 37 -18.00 8.18 -11.28
C ALA A 37 -17.59 6.73 -11.58
N HIS A 38 -17.83 5.85 -10.63
CA HIS A 38 -17.61 4.41 -10.74
C HIS A 38 -16.21 3.97 -11.19
N PRO A 39 -15.11 4.58 -10.71
CA PRO A 39 -13.78 4.09 -11.05
C PRO A 39 -13.59 2.68 -10.50
N MET A 40 -12.74 1.91 -11.15
CA MET A 40 -12.33 0.61 -10.67
C MET A 40 -11.23 0.76 -9.63
N PHE A 41 -11.27 -0.08 -8.61
CA PHE A 41 -10.25 -0.14 -7.58
C PHE A 41 -9.65 -1.53 -7.52
N TRP A 42 -8.36 -1.60 -7.73
CA TRP A 42 -7.58 -2.82 -7.64
C TRP A 42 -6.53 -2.71 -6.55
N GLY A 43 -6.31 -3.82 -5.84
CA GLY A 43 -5.24 -3.91 -4.87
C GLY A 43 -4.63 -5.28 -4.80
N MET A 44 -3.36 -5.33 -4.46
CA MET A 44 -2.65 -6.57 -4.16
C MET A 44 -1.68 -6.39 -3.00
N ARG A 45 -1.47 -7.48 -2.26
CA ARG A 45 -0.47 -7.59 -1.20
C ARG A 45 0.21 -8.94 -1.30
N VAL A 46 1.53 -8.91 -1.20
CA VAL A 46 2.35 -10.11 -0.98
C VAL A 46 3.05 -9.93 0.35
N SER A 47 2.89 -10.87 1.28
CA SER A 47 3.62 -10.88 2.54
C SER A 47 4.40 -12.19 2.69
N ALA A 48 5.52 -12.14 3.38
CA ALA A 48 6.40 -13.26 3.64
C ALA A 48 6.97 -13.19 5.05
N ARG A 49 7.31 -14.35 5.62
CA ARG A 49 7.93 -14.46 6.94
C ARG A 49 9.25 -15.22 6.82
N PRO A 50 10.32 -14.53 6.39
CA PRO A 50 11.62 -15.15 6.17
C PRO A 50 12.30 -15.61 7.46
N LEU A 51 11.93 -15.03 8.60
CA LEU A 51 12.43 -15.35 9.92
C LEU A 51 11.29 -15.35 10.93
N ASP A 52 11.48 -16.06 12.02
CA ASP A 52 10.53 -16.04 13.13
C ASP A 52 10.32 -14.61 13.65
N GLY A 53 9.06 -14.20 13.71
CA GLY A 53 8.67 -12.88 14.15
C GLY A 53 8.82 -11.77 13.12
N LEU A 54 9.52 -11.98 11.99
CA LEU A 54 9.69 -10.99 10.95
C LEU A 54 8.69 -11.23 9.82
N GLU A 55 7.86 -10.24 9.55
CA GLU A 55 6.97 -10.18 8.38
C GLU A 55 7.35 -8.99 7.51
N ILE A 56 7.47 -9.23 6.22
CA ILE A 56 7.76 -8.23 5.20
C ILE A 56 6.66 -8.30 4.17
N SER A 57 6.12 -7.15 3.75
CA SER A 57 5.08 -7.11 2.72
C SER A 57 5.39 -6.06 1.66
N LEU A 58 4.89 -6.34 0.48
CA LEU A 58 4.82 -5.41 -0.64
C LEU A 58 3.36 -5.27 -1.06
N GLU A 59 2.93 -4.05 -1.28
CA GLU A 59 1.55 -3.73 -1.59
C GLU A 59 1.48 -2.79 -2.78
N ARG A 60 0.41 -2.92 -3.51
CA ARG A 60 0.06 -2.00 -4.58
C ARG A 60 -1.44 -1.81 -4.63
N ALA A 61 -1.87 -0.57 -4.81
CA ALA A 61 -3.26 -0.22 -5.04
C ALA A 61 -3.35 0.74 -6.23
N ALA A 62 -4.43 0.65 -6.97
CA ALA A 62 -4.66 1.52 -8.13
C ALA A 62 -6.14 1.83 -8.32
N GLN A 63 -6.38 3.07 -8.71
CA GLN A 63 -7.66 3.53 -9.27
C GLN A 63 -7.49 3.69 -10.77
N LEU A 64 -8.42 3.17 -11.53
CA LEU A 64 -8.40 3.19 -12.99
C LEU A 64 -9.81 3.23 -13.55
N CYS A 65 -9.93 3.51 -14.82
CA CYS A 65 -11.23 3.61 -15.49
C CYS A 65 -12.12 4.73 -14.89
N GLY A 66 -13.41 4.56 -14.93
CA GLY A 66 -14.43 5.51 -14.51
C GLY A 66 -15.23 6.02 -15.70
N GLU A 67 -16.38 6.65 -15.44
CA GLU A 67 -17.21 7.18 -16.51
C GLU A 67 -16.46 8.29 -17.28
N GLY A 68 -16.38 8.14 -18.59
CA GLY A 68 -15.66 9.08 -19.47
C GLY A 68 -14.15 8.82 -19.62
N ARG A 69 -13.60 7.78 -18.97
CA ARG A 69 -12.20 7.39 -19.13
C ARG A 69 -12.04 6.09 -19.91
N SER A 70 -10.90 5.96 -20.57
CA SER A 70 -10.50 4.70 -21.20
C SER A 70 -10.41 3.58 -20.15
N CYS A 71 -10.85 2.38 -20.53
CA CYS A 71 -10.84 1.20 -19.68
C CYS A 71 -10.56 -0.04 -20.53
N THR A 72 -9.38 -0.15 -21.03
CA THR A 72 -8.92 -1.23 -21.88
C THR A 72 -8.00 -2.19 -21.14
N TRP A 73 -7.73 -3.35 -21.73
CA TRP A 73 -6.72 -4.27 -21.20
C TRP A 73 -5.31 -3.68 -21.27
N ASP A 74 -5.05 -2.79 -22.21
CA ASP A 74 -3.76 -2.11 -22.33
C ASP A 74 -3.58 -1.13 -21.18
N ASP A 75 -4.62 -0.37 -20.78
CA ASP A 75 -4.60 0.53 -19.62
C ASP A 75 -4.31 -0.26 -18.35
N PHE A 76 -5.00 -1.38 -18.15
CA PHE A 76 -4.75 -2.25 -17.01
C PHE A 76 -3.32 -2.80 -17.00
N TRP A 77 -2.83 -3.24 -18.16
CA TRP A 77 -1.49 -3.80 -18.27
C TRP A 77 -0.40 -2.74 -18.09
N ASN A 78 -0.58 -1.55 -18.62
CA ASN A 78 0.33 -0.43 -18.44
C ASN A 78 0.40 -0.04 -16.97
N MET A 79 -0.75 0.09 -16.32
CA MET A 79 -0.82 0.32 -14.90
C MET A 79 -0.14 -0.81 -14.10
N PHE A 80 -0.46 -2.08 -14.39
CA PHE A 80 0.12 -3.23 -13.69
C PHE A 80 1.64 -3.30 -13.85
N SER A 81 2.16 -2.99 -15.03
CA SER A 81 3.60 -3.01 -15.33
C SER A 81 4.36 -1.76 -14.86
N GLY A 82 3.65 -0.70 -14.40
CA GLY A 82 4.25 0.57 -14.02
C GLY A 82 4.64 1.46 -15.20
N ASN A 83 4.04 1.25 -16.35
CA ASN A 83 4.23 2.06 -17.56
C ASN A 83 3.19 3.18 -17.70
N ASP A 84 2.53 3.54 -16.63
CA ASP A 84 1.45 4.51 -16.58
C ASP A 84 1.92 5.95 -16.44
N ASN A 85 3.14 6.16 -16.00
CA ASN A 85 3.75 7.49 -15.90
C ASN A 85 4.77 7.67 -17.02
N ALA A 86 4.33 8.13 -18.17
CA ALA A 86 5.21 8.40 -19.31
C ALA A 86 5.96 9.76 -19.20
N GLY A 87 6.13 10.30 -17.98
CA GLY A 87 6.89 11.52 -17.71
C GLY A 87 6.05 12.79 -17.60
N GLU A 88 6.71 13.91 -17.37
CA GLU A 88 6.10 15.22 -17.05
C GLU A 88 5.19 15.85 -18.14
N ASN A 89 5.02 15.18 -19.28
CA ASN A 89 4.30 15.68 -20.43
C ASN A 89 3.11 14.78 -20.86
N VAL A 90 2.61 13.92 -19.99
CA VAL A 90 1.42 13.12 -20.29
C VAL A 90 0.21 13.96 -19.91
N ASP A 91 -0.68 14.16 -20.89
CA ASP A 91 -1.96 14.78 -20.62
C ASP A 91 -2.78 13.88 -19.68
N ALA A 92 -3.53 14.47 -18.77
CA ALA A 92 -4.35 13.73 -17.80
C ALA A 92 -5.35 12.75 -18.45
N GLU A 93 -5.66 12.94 -19.73
CA GLU A 93 -6.52 12.05 -20.52
C GLU A 93 -5.82 10.73 -20.89
N ASP A 94 -4.48 10.76 -21.02
CA ASP A 94 -3.66 9.62 -21.42
C ASP A 94 -3.09 8.83 -20.23
N GLU A 95 -3.21 9.35 -19.01
CA GLU A 95 -2.77 8.69 -17.80
C GLU A 95 -3.77 7.59 -17.37
N PRO A 96 -3.39 6.30 -17.35
CA PRO A 96 -4.35 5.21 -17.18
C PRO A 96 -4.95 5.12 -15.78
N GLY A 97 -4.32 5.70 -14.76
CA GLY A 97 -4.83 5.63 -13.40
C GLY A 97 -3.93 6.24 -12.34
N ASN A 98 -4.40 6.21 -11.11
CA ASN A 98 -3.64 6.61 -9.92
C ASN A 98 -3.15 5.39 -9.16
N GLN A 99 -1.88 5.35 -8.79
CA GLN A 99 -1.27 4.21 -8.11
C GLN A 99 -0.59 4.60 -6.81
N LEU A 100 -0.72 3.70 -5.84
CA LEU A 100 0.03 3.70 -4.60
C LEU A 100 0.83 2.40 -4.50
N ALA A 101 2.08 2.51 -4.12
CA ALA A 101 2.92 1.37 -3.79
C ALA A 101 3.41 1.50 -2.35
N SER A 102 3.38 0.39 -1.63
CA SER A 102 3.76 0.36 -0.21
C SER A 102 4.68 -0.83 0.05
N TRP A 103 5.48 -0.68 1.08
CA TRP A 103 6.10 -1.81 1.76
C TRP A 103 5.88 -1.67 3.25
N ASP A 104 5.78 -2.78 3.94
CA ASP A 104 5.75 -2.81 5.38
C ASP A 104 6.69 -3.88 5.94
N ILE A 105 7.23 -3.60 7.11
CA ILE A 105 8.03 -4.52 7.90
C ILE A 105 7.44 -4.54 9.30
N ARG A 106 7.16 -5.73 9.80
CA ARG A 106 6.73 -5.95 11.17
C ARG A 106 7.61 -6.99 11.82
N TRP A 107 8.22 -6.62 12.93
CA TRP A 107 9.01 -7.53 13.73
C TRP A 107 8.38 -7.71 15.10
N ALA A 108 7.93 -8.91 15.37
CA ALA A 108 7.38 -9.31 16.66
C ALA A 108 8.35 -10.28 17.32
N SER A 109 8.79 -9.94 18.53
CA SER A 109 9.74 -10.77 19.27
C SER A 109 9.40 -10.76 20.76
N PRO A 110 9.45 -11.90 21.42
CA PRO A 110 9.40 -11.91 22.88
C PRO A 110 10.75 -11.45 23.46
N ILE A 111 10.72 -10.55 24.42
CA ILE A 111 11.86 -10.27 25.30
C ILE A 111 11.48 -10.73 26.71
N GLY A 112 12.00 -11.86 27.13
CA GLY A 112 11.57 -12.49 28.37
C GLY A 112 10.10 -12.85 28.31
N GLU A 113 9.30 -12.33 29.24
CA GLU A 113 7.85 -12.51 29.30
C GLU A 113 7.06 -11.46 28.52
N TRP A 114 7.74 -10.49 27.92
CA TRP A 114 7.12 -9.38 27.22
C TRP A 114 7.02 -9.67 25.74
N ASN A 115 5.81 -9.55 25.21
CA ASN A 115 5.57 -9.60 23.78
C ASN A 115 5.49 -8.17 23.24
N TYR A 116 6.23 -7.90 22.19
CA TYR A 116 6.18 -6.60 21.51
C TYR A 116 6.33 -6.79 19.99
N ALA A 117 5.88 -5.81 19.25
CA ALA A 117 6.17 -5.69 17.84
C ALA A 117 6.52 -4.25 17.48
N LEU A 118 7.53 -4.12 16.66
CA LEU A 118 7.86 -2.89 15.94
C LEU A 118 7.38 -3.06 14.51
N TYR A 119 6.79 -2.01 13.96
CA TYR A 119 6.37 -2.02 12.55
C TYR A 119 6.61 -0.65 11.92
N ASN A 120 6.89 -0.70 10.64
CA ASN A 120 7.00 0.47 9.79
C ASN A 120 6.30 0.18 8.47
N GLN A 121 5.49 1.12 8.02
CA GLN A 121 4.88 1.13 6.70
C GLN A 121 5.32 2.39 5.97
N HIS A 122 5.69 2.22 4.73
CA HIS A 122 6.03 3.30 3.82
C HIS A 122 5.18 3.18 2.56
N THR A 123 4.47 4.24 2.23
CA THR A 123 3.61 4.30 1.05
C THR A 123 4.05 5.47 0.19
N GLY A 124 4.28 5.22 -1.08
CA GLY A 124 4.61 6.23 -2.07
C GLY A 124 3.53 6.32 -3.14
N GLU A 125 3.23 7.53 -3.57
CA GLU A 125 2.45 7.79 -4.77
C GLU A 125 3.39 7.88 -5.95
N SER A 126 2.97 7.32 -7.09
CA SER A 126 3.69 7.36 -8.37
C SER A 126 5.05 6.65 -8.42
N ILE A 127 5.10 5.64 -9.23
CA ILE A 127 6.35 5.02 -9.68
C ILE A 127 6.80 5.75 -10.95
N ASP A 128 7.69 6.72 -10.78
CA ASP A 128 8.35 7.34 -11.92
C ASP A 128 9.37 6.36 -12.50
N ASN A 129 9.04 5.80 -13.67
CA ASN A 129 9.93 5.01 -14.52
C ASN A 129 10.90 4.03 -13.82
N LYS A 130 10.40 2.94 -13.22
CA LYS A 130 11.14 1.70 -12.86
C LYS A 130 11.58 1.49 -11.42
N ILE A 131 11.59 2.48 -10.55
CA ILE A 131 11.89 2.27 -9.13
C ILE A 131 10.92 3.12 -8.32
N PRO A 132 10.27 2.57 -7.28
CA PRO A 132 9.48 3.39 -6.39
C PRO A 132 10.38 4.44 -5.76
N ARG A 133 10.34 5.64 -6.28
CA ARG A 133 10.99 6.77 -5.64
C ARG A 133 10.10 7.19 -4.47
N PRO A 134 10.66 7.51 -3.32
CA PRO A 134 9.93 8.06 -2.19
C PRO A 134 9.51 9.52 -2.44
N TYR A 135 9.04 9.81 -3.64
CA TYR A 135 8.41 11.07 -3.97
C TYR A 135 7.00 11.02 -3.40
N ARG A 136 6.68 11.94 -2.50
CA ARG A 136 5.37 12.01 -1.86
C ARG A 136 5.09 10.77 -0.99
N SER A 137 6.00 10.49 -0.08
CA SER A 137 5.88 9.35 0.81
C SER A 137 5.03 9.65 2.04
N MET A 138 4.30 8.64 2.45
CA MET A 138 3.59 8.58 3.70
C MET A 138 4.26 7.52 4.56
N ASP A 139 4.56 7.88 5.80
CA ASP A 139 5.25 6.99 6.73
C ASP A 139 4.38 6.70 7.94
N LEU A 140 4.44 5.46 8.40
CA LEU A 140 3.83 5.04 9.64
C LEU A 140 4.84 4.17 10.40
N VAL A 141 5.06 4.51 11.66
CA VAL A 141 5.92 3.74 12.59
C VAL A 141 5.13 3.47 13.85
N GLY A 142 5.15 2.24 14.31
CA GLY A 142 4.46 1.86 15.52
C GLY A 142 5.20 0.85 16.38
N LEU A 143 4.88 0.90 17.65
CA LEU A 143 5.26 -0.07 18.66
C LEU A 143 4.01 -0.57 19.34
N GLU A 144 3.85 -1.87 19.44
CA GLU A 144 2.80 -2.50 20.23
C GLU A 144 3.38 -3.51 21.22
N THR A 145 2.69 -3.70 22.32
CA THR A 145 3.00 -4.72 23.32
C THR A 145 1.71 -5.34 23.84
N TRP A 146 1.77 -6.61 24.22
CA TRP A 146 0.62 -7.36 24.70
C TRP A 146 1.01 -8.43 25.69
N GLY A 147 0.05 -8.86 26.49
CA GLY A 147 0.27 -9.90 27.48
C GLY A 147 -1.03 -10.47 28.04
N ALA A 148 -0.88 -11.47 28.90
CA ALA A 148 -1.97 -11.95 29.72
C ALA A 148 -2.19 -11.03 30.92
N GLY A 149 -3.44 -10.88 31.36
CA GLY A 149 -3.77 -10.19 32.60
C GLY A 149 -3.26 -10.97 33.81
N SER A 150 -2.95 -10.25 34.90
CA SER A 150 -2.36 -10.80 36.13
C SER A 150 -3.23 -11.88 36.79
N ASP A 151 -4.52 -11.87 36.55
CA ASP A 151 -5.49 -12.73 37.26
C ASP A 151 -5.97 -13.91 36.37
N GLY A 152 -5.27 -14.20 35.26
CA GLY A 152 -5.63 -15.31 34.36
C GLY A 152 -6.94 -15.15 33.60
N GLY A 153 -7.63 -14.02 33.75
CA GLY A 153 -8.97 -13.78 33.20
C GLY A 153 -9.06 -12.80 32.03
N GLY A 154 -7.93 -12.33 31.50
CA GLY A 154 -7.96 -11.35 30.41
C GLY A 154 -6.66 -11.27 29.64
N SER A 155 -6.69 -10.52 28.55
CA SER A 155 -5.49 -10.11 27.81
C SER A 155 -5.49 -8.57 27.68
N TRP A 156 -4.33 -7.99 27.60
CA TRP A 156 -4.15 -6.57 27.34
C TRP A 156 -3.28 -6.34 26.12
N ARG A 157 -3.49 -5.23 25.46
CA ARG A 157 -2.68 -4.72 24.35
C ARG A 157 -2.55 -3.22 24.49
N ALA A 158 -1.36 -2.71 24.29
CA ALA A 158 -1.05 -1.28 24.27
C ALA A 158 -0.17 -0.99 23.06
N GLY A 159 -0.30 0.21 22.52
CA GLY A 159 0.51 0.62 21.37
C GLY A 159 0.61 2.13 21.28
N ILE A 160 1.65 2.56 20.59
CA ILE A 160 1.85 3.93 20.15
C ILE A 160 2.18 3.91 18.66
N GLU A 161 1.58 4.80 17.91
CA GLU A 161 1.76 4.93 16.49
C GLU A 161 2.00 6.40 16.12
N TRP A 162 2.92 6.60 15.24
CA TRP A 162 3.17 7.89 14.61
C TRP A 162 3.03 7.73 13.09
N SER A 163 2.28 8.64 12.49
CA SER A 163 2.12 8.67 11.05
C SER A 163 2.37 10.06 10.48
N ASN A 164 2.89 10.11 9.29
CA ASN A 164 3.14 11.33 8.54
C ASN A 164 2.60 11.15 7.11
N THR A 165 1.59 11.95 6.78
CA THR A 165 0.98 11.98 5.44
C THR A 165 1.34 13.26 4.69
N ARG A 166 2.36 14.00 5.15
CA ARG A 166 2.80 15.22 4.50
C ARG A 166 3.60 14.88 3.25
N CYS A 167 2.97 14.94 2.15
CA CYS A 167 3.63 14.94 0.86
C CYS A 167 4.21 16.31 0.48
N GLY A 168 4.32 17.22 1.40
CA GLY A 168 4.71 18.59 1.15
C GLY A 168 6.23 18.76 1.12
N GLY A 169 6.77 18.97 -0.05
CA GLY A 169 8.07 19.58 -0.27
C GLY A 169 7.89 20.86 -1.09
N THR A 170 8.96 21.60 -1.24
CA THR A 170 9.03 22.68 -2.23
C THR A 170 10.01 22.22 -3.30
N GLU A 171 9.53 21.95 -4.48
CA GLU A 171 10.40 21.68 -5.63
C GLU A 171 10.39 22.91 -6.53
N ASN A 172 11.57 23.41 -6.86
CA ASN A 172 11.75 24.63 -7.69
C ASN A 172 10.96 25.86 -7.21
N GLY A 173 10.75 25.98 -5.89
CA GLY A 173 10.00 27.11 -5.31
C GLY A 173 8.48 27.00 -5.41
N GLN A 174 7.95 25.93 -5.96
CA GLN A 174 6.52 25.65 -5.98
C GLN A 174 6.14 24.71 -4.83
N LYS A 175 5.07 25.05 -4.12
CA LYS A 175 4.49 24.21 -3.08
C LYS A 175 3.92 22.95 -3.74
N LEU A 176 4.42 21.79 -3.36
CA LEU A 176 3.83 20.51 -3.77
C LEU A 176 2.42 20.37 -3.17
N TRP A 177 1.53 19.74 -3.90
CA TRP A 177 0.12 19.59 -3.56
C TRP A 177 -0.08 18.70 -2.33
N ASP A 178 -1.25 18.78 -1.72
CA ASP A 178 -1.71 17.79 -0.77
C ASP A 178 -1.94 16.47 -1.53
N CYS A 179 -0.98 15.58 -1.46
CA CYS A 179 -0.88 14.40 -2.32
C CYS A 179 -1.21 13.10 -1.61
N ALA A 180 -1.57 13.15 -0.33
CA ALA A 180 -1.96 11.94 0.38
C ALA A 180 -3.28 11.40 -0.20
N TYR A 181 -3.20 10.24 -0.86
CA TYR A 181 -4.35 9.48 -1.38
C TYR A 181 -5.12 10.10 -2.55
N ASN A 182 -4.68 11.21 -3.11
CA ASN A 182 -5.30 11.82 -4.28
C ASN A 182 -4.24 12.31 -5.27
N ASN A 183 -4.62 12.42 -6.52
CA ASN A 183 -3.77 12.97 -7.58
C ASN A 183 -4.57 13.95 -8.45
N ASN A 184 -3.94 14.43 -9.52
CA ASN A 184 -4.53 15.38 -10.46
C ASN A 184 -5.70 14.82 -11.27
N ILE A 185 -5.84 13.50 -11.37
CA ILE A 185 -6.91 12.82 -12.10
C ILE A 185 -8.01 12.39 -11.15
N PHE A 186 -7.67 11.60 -10.16
CA PHE A 186 -8.58 11.13 -9.12
C PHE A 186 -8.50 12.05 -7.92
N THR A 187 -9.03 13.27 -8.08
CA THR A 187 -8.95 14.34 -7.08
C THR A 187 -9.67 14.02 -5.79
N ASP A 188 -10.71 13.19 -5.86
CA ASP A 188 -11.39 12.65 -4.68
C ASP A 188 -10.61 11.58 -3.95
N GLY A 189 -9.54 11.09 -4.55
CA GLY A 189 -8.64 10.10 -3.96
C GLY A 189 -9.33 8.78 -3.64
N TYR A 190 -8.83 8.11 -2.61
CA TYR A 190 -9.32 6.80 -2.14
C TYR A 190 -10.42 6.94 -1.07
N ARG A 191 -11.29 7.93 -1.20
CA ARG A 191 -12.36 8.18 -0.24
C ARG A 191 -13.56 7.28 -0.51
N TYR A 192 -14.23 6.92 0.57
CA TYR A 192 -15.58 6.38 0.60
C TYR A 192 -16.53 7.48 1.03
N TYR A 193 -17.59 7.70 0.28
CA TYR A 193 -18.64 8.65 0.62
C TYR A 193 -19.87 7.87 1.09
N ASP A 194 -20.37 8.23 2.26
CA ASP A 194 -21.67 7.83 2.76
C ASP A 194 -22.77 8.72 2.16
#